data_853791aa4715d387be766a294131c779
#
_entry.id   853791aa4715d387be766a294131c779
#
_cell.length_a   1.000
_cell.length_b   1.000
_cell.length_c   1.000
_cell.angle_alpha   90.00
_cell.angle_beta   90.00
_cell.angle_gamma   90.00
#
_symmetry.space_group_name_H-M   'P 1'
#
loop_
_entity.id
_entity.type
_entity.pdbx_description
1 polymer ?
#
loop_
_entity_poly.entity_id
_entity_poly.type
_entity_poly.pdbx_seq_one_letter_code
_entity_poly.pdbx_strand_id
1 'polypeptide(L)'
;RNVNVVLSGREKVGIVGENGAGKSTFVKLLLRLYDVSEGEILLNGVNIKNYDYDEYAKVFSVVPQDYALFFFGIAENIAFDKYKEEIDNVKKNLIRVDMLKKVEKLPYGMDTYLSKWFSKGTDFSGGETQRIAIARGLFHDAGILVMDEPNAAIDPIAEHIINQSVNQVSENKMVFNISHRLSMMRFCDHILVFDKGMLLEDGSHDKLMKDGELYKQMFDLQARY
;
A
#
# COMPACT_ATOMS: atom_id res chain seq x y z
N ARG A 1 20.81 -6.34 2.33
CA ARG A 1 21.73 -7.51 2.17
C ARG A 1 21.22 -8.64 3.07
N ASN A 2 21.49 -9.91 2.71
CA ASN A 2 21.17 -11.11 3.52
C ASN A 2 19.68 -11.21 3.92
N VAL A 3 18.76 -10.87 3.03
CA VAL A 3 17.35 -11.07 3.25
C VAL A 3 17.01 -12.50 2.84
N ASN A 4 16.71 -13.33 3.85
CA ASN A 4 16.27 -14.71 3.65
C ASN A 4 14.93 -14.87 4.38
N VAL A 5 13.85 -14.85 3.64
CA VAL A 5 12.49 -14.95 4.18
C VAL A 5 11.62 -15.76 3.22
N VAL A 6 10.75 -16.57 3.78
CA VAL A 6 9.69 -17.26 3.05
C VAL A 6 8.37 -16.72 3.55
N LEU A 7 7.59 -16.17 2.65
CA LEU A 7 6.25 -15.67 2.93
C LEU A 7 5.25 -16.56 2.19
N SER A 8 4.14 -16.87 2.80
CA SER A 8 3.19 -17.83 2.25
C SER A 8 1.78 -17.30 2.17
N GLY A 9 1.10 -17.64 1.10
CA GLY A 9 -0.33 -17.53 0.98
C GLY A 9 -0.87 -16.09 1.04
N ARG A 10 -1.70 -15.80 2.05
CA ARG A 10 -2.50 -14.59 2.19
C ARG A 10 -2.06 -13.77 3.40
N GLU A 11 -0.77 -13.77 3.69
CA GLU A 11 -0.22 -13.08 4.85
C GLU A 11 -0.26 -11.57 4.68
N LYS A 12 -0.51 -10.89 5.81
CA LYS A 12 -0.30 -9.45 5.96
C LYS A 12 1.10 -9.25 6.51
N VAL A 13 1.98 -8.73 5.67
CA VAL A 13 3.39 -8.54 5.99
C VAL A 13 3.63 -7.08 6.32
N GLY A 14 4.01 -6.79 7.56
CA GLY A 14 4.46 -5.47 7.99
C GLY A 14 5.95 -5.29 7.67
N ILE A 15 6.32 -4.13 7.15
CA ILE A 15 7.73 -3.77 6.92
C ILE A 15 8.04 -2.52 7.71
N VAL A 16 8.97 -2.64 8.67
CA VAL A 16 9.34 -1.57 9.59
C VAL A 16 10.85 -1.33 9.62
N GLY A 17 11.25 -0.17 10.11
CA GLY A 17 12.64 0.25 10.25
C GLY A 17 12.76 1.76 10.11
N GLU A 18 13.91 2.30 10.48
CA GLU A 18 14.19 3.74 10.37
C GLU A 18 14.23 4.23 8.91
N ASN A 19 14.26 5.54 8.73
CA ASN A 19 14.45 6.14 7.41
C ASN A 19 15.81 5.72 6.85
N GLY A 20 15.83 5.26 5.59
CA GLY A 20 17.06 4.74 4.97
C GLY A 20 17.40 3.29 5.33
N ALA A 21 16.59 2.60 6.15
CA ALA A 21 16.84 1.20 6.53
C ALA A 21 16.75 0.19 5.36
N GLY A 22 16.24 0.60 4.19
CA GLY A 22 16.17 -0.26 3.00
C GLY A 22 14.78 -0.78 2.67
N LYS A 23 13.72 -0.35 3.38
CA LYS A 23 12.33 -0.79 3.17
C LYS A 23 11.86 -0.58 1.72
N SER A 24 11.96 0.64 1.21
CA SER A 24 11.55 0.96 -0.17
C SER A 24 12.44 0.28 -1.22
N THR A 25 13.72 0.00 -0.90
CA THR A 25 14.59 -0.78 -1.78
C THR A 25 14.11 -2.22 -1.86
N PHE A 26 13.72 -2.84 -0.73
CA PHE A 26 13.16 -4.18 -0.70
C PHE A 26 11.90 -4.26 -1.57
N VAL A 27 10.99 -3.29 -1.44
CA VAL A 27 9.76 -3.23 -2.27
C VAL A 27 10.10 -3.07 -3.75
N LYS A 28 11.04 -2.21 -4.11
CA LYS A 28 11.47 -2.02 -5.51
C LYS A 28 12.07 -3.28 -6.12
N LEU A 29 12.79 -4.08 -5.33
CA LEU A 29 13.30 -5.39 -5.76
C LEU A 29 12.15 -6.39 -5.92
N LEU A 30 11.20 -6.41 -4.98
CA LEU A 30 10.02 -7.27 -5.05
C LEU A 30 9.16 -6.93 -6.30
N LEU A 31 9.01 -5.65 -6.63
CA LEU A 31 8.29 -5.19 -7.84
C LEU A 31 9.12 -5.35 -9.13
N ARG A 32 10.33 -5.88 -9.04
CA ARG A 32 11.26 -6.02 -10.17
C ARG A 32 11.54 -4.70 -10.90
N LEU A 33 11.51 -3.57 -10.15
CA LEU A 33 11.98 -2.27 -10.63
C LEU A 33 13.51 -2.19 -10.63
N TYR A 34 14.16 -3.04 -9.86
CA TYR A 34 15.59 -3.30 -9.83
C TYR A 34 15.85 -4.79 -9.73
N ASP A 35 16.96 -5.25 -10.30
CA ASP A 35 17.43 -6.60 -10.13
C ASP A 35 18.23 -6.78 -8.83
N VAL A 36 18.13 -7.97 -8.23
CA VAL A 36 19.02 -8.35 -7.13
C VAL A 36 20.44 -8.52 -7.65
N SER A 37 21.43 -8.02 -6.90
CA SER A 37 22.85 -8.18 -7.21
C SER A 37 23.33 -9.60 -6.92
N GLU A 38 22.80 -10.22 -5.87
CA GLU A 38 23.10 -11.58 -5.41
C GLU A 38 21.82 -12.25 -4.89
N GLY A 39 21.77 -13.58 -4.98
CA GLY A 39 20.59 -14.33 -4.60
C GLY A 39 19.46 -14.25 -5.63
N GLU A 40 18.27 -14.58 -5.20
CA GLU A 40 17.09 -14.63 -6.06
C GLU A 40 15.81 -14.32 -5.29
N ILE A 41 14.79 -13.87 -6.01
CA ILE A 41 13.42 -13.74 -5.51
C ILE A 41 12.56 -14.74 -6.28
N LEU A 42 11.82 -15.54 -5.54
CA LEU A 42 10.94 -16.56 -6.11
C LEU A 42 9.48 -16.19 -5.88
N LEU A 43 8.66 -16.30 -6.91
CA LEU A 43 7.21 -16.28 -6.82
C LEU A 43 6.71 -17.68 -7.18
N ASN A 44 6.03 -18.34 -6.22
CA ASN A 44 5.57 -19.74 -6.39
C ASN A 44 6.69 -20.72 -6.84
N GLY A 45 7.90 -20.53 -6.30
CA GLY A 45 9.06 -21.37 -6.61
C GLY A 45 9.76 -21.09 -7.94
N VAL A 46 9.28 -20.09 -8.71
CA VAL A 46 9.90 -19.66 -9.98
C VAL A 46 10.59 -18.31 -9.77
N ASN A 47 11.86 -18.20 -10.23
CA ASN A 47 12.59 -16.96 -10.17
C ASN A 47 11.85 -15.87 -10.94
N ILE A 48 11.65 -14.70 -10.30
CA ILE A 48 10.89 -13.59 -10.89
C ILE A 48 11.47 -13.10 -12.22
N LYS A 49 12.77 -13.30 -12.45
CA LYS A 49 13.43 -12.96 -13.74
C LYS A 49 12.95 -13.82 -14.90
N ASN A 50 12.37 -15.00 -14.63
CA ASN A 50 11.86 -15.92 -15.64
C ASN A 50 10.41 -15.64 -16.06
N TYR A 51 9.72 -14.72 -15.38
CA TYR A 51 8.40 -14.27 -15.80
C TYR A 51 8.51 -13.21 -16.89
N ASP A 52 7.54 -13.18 -17.79
CA ASP A 52 7.28 -11.99 -18.60
C ASP A 52 7.02 -10.80 -17.67
N TYR A 53 7.58 -9.63 -17.99
CA TYR A 53 7.52 -8.48 -17.08
C TYR A 53 6.09 -7.97 -16.90
N ASP A 54 5.32 -7.87 -17.99
CA ASP A 54 3.96 -7.35 -17.94
C ASP A 54 3.03 -8.30 -17.18
N GLU A 55 3.21 -9.62 -17.35
CA GLU A 55 2.46 -10.61 -16.58
C GLU A 55 2.85 -10.60 -15.10
N TYR A 56 4.13 -10.43 -14.79
CA TYR A 56 4.59 -10.29 -13.41
C TYR A 56 4.05 -9.03 -12.75
N ALA A 57 4.07 -7.89 -13.45
CA ALA A 57 3.57 -6.62 -12.93
C ALA A 57 2.07 -6.68 -12.58
N LYS A 58 1.26 -7.43 -13.33
CA LYS A 58 -0.18 -7.61 -13.06
C LYS A 58 -0.47 -8.34 -11.74
N VAL A 59 0.51 -9.04 -11.17
CA VAL A 59 0.36 -9.70 -9.86
C VAL A 59 0.28 -8.69 -8.73
N PHE A 60 0.75 -7.46 -8.95
CA PHE A 60 0.85 -6.43 -7.94
C PHE A 60 -0.15 -5.30 -8.13
N SER A 61 -0.66 -4.81 -7.02
CA SER A 61 -1.33 -3.54 -6.87
C SER A 61 -0.52 -2.69 -5.90
N VAL A 62 -0.23 -1.44 -6.24
CA VAL A 62 0.69 -0.60 -5.47
C VAL A 62 0.05 0.73 -5.11
N VAL A 63 0.12 1.08 -3.83
CA VAL A 63 -0.14 2.43 -3.33
C VAL A 63 1.20 2.99 -2.86
N PRO A 64 1.90 3.81 -3.70
CA PRO A 64 3.21 4.33 -3.35
C PRO A 64 3.09 5.50 -2.36
N GLN A 65 4.17 5.76 -1.63
CA GLN A 65 4.28 6.92 -0.73
C GLN A 65 4.16 8.23 -1.52
N ASP A 66 4.92 8.35 -2.62
CA ASP A 66 4.90 9.49 -3.53
C ASP A 66 3.92 9.22 -4.69
N TYR A 67 2.63 9.29 -4.40
CA TYR A 67 1.61 9.10 -5.43
C TYR A 67 1.44 10.37 -6.27
N ALA A 68 1.30 10.20 -7.59
CA ALA A 68 0.88 11.25 -8.50
C ALA A 68 -0.59 11.06 -8.87
N LEU A 69 -1.38 12.14 -8.79
CA LEU A 69 -2.69 12.20 -9.41
C LEU A 69 -2.60 13.00 -10.71
N PHE A 70 -3.30 12.52 -11.71
CA PHE A 70 -3.32 13.17 -13.01
C PHE A 70 -4.42 14.24 -13.06
N PHE A 71 -4.28 15.20 -13.94
CA PHE A 71 -5.29 16.23 -14.20
C PHE A 71 -6.49 15.67 -15.00
N PHE A 72 -7.00 14.52 -14.54
CA PHE A 72 -8.16 13.82 -15.06
C PHE A 72 -9.32 13.90 -14.07
N GLY A 73 -10.48 13.38 -14.46
CA GLY A 73 -11.60 13.17 -13.54
C GLY A 73 -11.27 12.16 -12.45
N ILE A 74 -12.03 12.19 -11.35
CA ILE A 74 -11.84 11.28 -10.22
C ILE A 74 -11.91 9.81 -10.67
N ALA A 75 -12.96 9.45 -11.43
CA ALA A 75 -13.13 8.08 -11.91
C ALA A 75 -11.98 7.64 -12.82
N GLU A 76 -11.54 8.53 -13.71
CA GLU A 76 -10.43 8.30 -14.63
C GLU A 76 -9.10 8.18 -13.88
N ASN A 77 -8.92 8.91 -12.77
CA ASN A 77 -7.76 8.72 -11.89
C ASN A 77 -7.73 7.36 -11.19
N ILE A 78 -8.88 6.76 -10.91
CA ILE A 78 -8.98 5.46 -10.25
C ILE A 78 -8.82 4.31 -11.24
N ALA A 79 -9.50 4.37 -12.39
CA ALA A 79 -9.66 3.25 -13.31
C ALA A 79 -9.05 3.47 -14.70
N PHE A 80 -8.42 4.63 -14.94
CA PHE A 80 -7.85 5.03 -16.23
C PHE A 80 -8.85 4.85 -17.38
N ASP A 81 -8.50 4.15 -18.43
CA ASP A 81 -9.32 3.91 -19.61
C ASP A 81 -10.58 3.08 -19.33
N LYS A 82 -10.58 2.28 -18.27
CA LYS A 82 -11.69 1.40 -17.88
C LYS A 82 -12.80 2.10 -17.07
N TYR A 83 -12.66 3.39 -16.73
CA TYR A 83 -13.56 4.05 -15.78
C TYR A 83 -15.02 4.06 -16.20
N LYS A 84 -15.33 4.08 -17.51
CA LYS A 84 -16.72 4.05 -18.03
C LYS A 84 -17.35 2.67 -17.94
N GLU A 85 -16.56 1.64 -18.19
CA GLU A 85 -17.01 0.24 -18.19
C GLU A 85 -17.15 -0.30 -16.78
N GLU A 86 -16.27 0.13 -15.87
CA GLU A 86 -16.17 -0.36 -14.50
C GLU A 86 -16.62 0.69 -13.48
N ILE A 87 -17.59 1.54 -13.80
CA ILE A 87 -18.03 2.63 -12.92
C ILE A 87 -18.50 2.16 -11.55
N ASP A 88 -19.13 0.99 -11.46
CA ASP A 88 -19.59 0.42 -10.20
C ASP A 88 -18.39 -0.05 -9.33
N ASN A 89 -17.31 -0.54 -9.94
CA ASN A 89 -16.09 -0.85 -9.25
C ASN A 89 -15.38 0.43 -8.75
N VAL A 90 -15.41 1.51 -9.53
CA VAL A 90 -14.94 2.84 -9.09
C VAL A 90 -15.72 3.29 -7.85
N LYS A 91 -17.05 3.23 -7.87
CA LYS A 91 -17.90 3.58 -6.72
C LYS A 91 -17.56 2.73 -5.49
N LYS A 92 -17.42 1.41 -5.67
CA LYS A 92 -17.05 0.50 -4.59
C LYS A 92 -15.73 0.91 -3.92
N ASN A 93 -14.73 1.32 -4.71
CA ASN A 93 -13.46 1.75 -4.16
C ASN A 93 -13.52 3.16 -3.54
N LEU A 94 -14.38 4.06 -4.04
CA LEU A 94 -14.67 5.33 -3.38
C LEU A 94 -15.38 5.15 -2.02
N ILE A 95 -16.24 4.13 -1.87
CA ILE A 95 -16.84 3.75 -0.57
C ILE A 95 -15.73 3.29 0.38
N ARG A 96 -14.84 2.41 -0.07
CA ARG A 96 -13.74 1.85 0.73
C ARG A 96 -12.83 2.90 1.34
N VAL A 97 -12.68 4.03 0.68
CA VAL A 97 -11.84 5.15 1.13
C VAL A 97 -12.65 6.34 1.68
N ASP A 98 -13.94 6.13 1.97
CA ASP A 98 -14.86 7.15 2.50
C ASP A 98 -14.89 8.44 1.66
N MET A 99 -14.92 8.29 0.35
CA MET A 99 -14.97 9.42 -0.58
C MET A 99 -16.27 9.53 -1.39
N LEU A 100 -17.06 8.45 -1.51
CA LEU A 100 -18.22 8.44 -2.41
C LEU A 100 -19.22 9.55 -2.10
N LYS A 101 -19.62 9.71 -0.84
CA LYS A 101 -20.61 10.72 -0.41
C LYS A 101 -20.16 12.16 -0.73
N LYS A 102 -18.85 12.43 -0.64
CA LYS A 102 -18.29 13.73 -1.02
C LYS A 102 -18.32 13.90 -2.53
N VAL A 103 -17.89 12.90 -3.27
CA VAL A 103 -17.82 12.93 -4.74
C VAL A 103 -19.20 13.13 -5.34
N GLU A 104 -20.23 12.46 -4.83
CA GLU A 104 -21.62 12.59 -5.30
C GLU A 104 -22.21 14.02 -5.09
N LYS A 105 -21.68 14.76 -4.13
CA LYS A 105 -22.09 16.16 -3.89
C LYS A 105 -21.41 17.20 -4.80
N LEU A 106 -20.39 16.78 -5.54
CA LEU A 106 -19.71 17.67 -6.47
C LEU A 106 -20.57 17.93 -7.71
N PRO A 107 -20.50 19.11 -8.33
CA PRO A 107 -21.32 19.47 -9.50
C PRO A 107 -21.17 18.51 -10.68
N TYR A 108 -20.01 17.89 -10.81
CA TYR A 108 -19.71 16.94 -11.89
C TYR A 108 -19.48 15.50 -11.38
N GLY A 109 -19.78 15.25 -10.08
CA GLY A 109 -19.63 13.92 -9.50
C GLY A 109 -18.24 13.33 -9.72
N MET A 110 -18.19 12.10 -10.23
CA MET A 110 -16.95 11.38 -10.54
C MET A 110 -16.16 11.91 -11.73
N ASP A 111 -16.79 12.74 -12.59
CA ASP A 111 -16.12 13.43 -13.70
C ASP A 111 -15.44 14.74 -13.26
N THR A 112 -15.49 15.08 -11.98
CA THR A 112 -14.82 16.26 -11.43
C THR A 112 -13.31 16.13 -11.55
N TYR A 113 -12.65 17.12 -12.17
CA TYR A 113 -11.19 17.16 -12.29
C TYR A 113 -10.52 17.51 -10.97
N LEU A 114 -9.34 16.96 -10.74
CA LEU A 114 -8.59 17.12 -9.48
C LEU A 114 -7.78 18.43 -9.42
N SER A 115 -8.27 19.50 -10.04
CA SER A 115 -7.70 20.82 -9.93
C SER A 115 -8.69 21.88 -10.40
N LYS A 116 -8.81 22.97 -9.66
CA LYS A 116 -9.62 24.15 -10.06
C LYS A 116 -9.11 24.89 -11.30
N TRP A 117 -7.94 24.52 -11.82
CA TRP A 117 -7.43 25.07 -13.09
C TRP A 117 -8.32 24.67 -14.29
N PHE A 118 -9.16 23.66 -14.12
CA PHE A 118 -10.10 23.19 -15.14
C PHE A 118 -11.53 23.64 -14.82
N SER A 119 -12.32 23.94 -15.85
CA SER A 119 -13.70 24.43 -15.72
C SER A 119 -14.62 23.48 -14.94
N LYS A 120 -14.30 22.19 -14.92
CA LYS A 120 -15.03 21.13 -14.17
C LYS A 120 -14.25 20.67 -12.94
N GLY A 121 -13.29 21.46 -12.48
CA GLY A 121 -12.36 21.04 -11.44
C GLY A 121 -12.65 21.64 -10.09
N THR A 122 -12.11 21.00 -9.05
CA THR A 122 -12.06 21.49 -7.69
C THR A 122 -10.74 21.07 -7.04
N ASP A 123 -10.32 21.81 -6.01
CA ASP A 123 -9.14 21.42 -5.24
C ASP A 123 -9.55 20.42 -4.13
N PHE A 124 -8.70 19.44 -3.92
CA PHE A 124 -8.82 18.44 -2.85
C PHE A 124 -7.72 18.64 -1.82
N SER A 125 -8.01 18.35 -0.55
CA SER A 125 -6.98 18.34 0.50
C SER A 125 -5.99 17.20 0.26
N GLY A 126 -4.80 17.26 0.88
CA GLY A 126 -3.80 16.21 0.79
C GLY A 126 -4.35 14.83 1.21
N GLY A 127 -5.15 14.76 2.29
CA GLY A 127 -5.77 13.52 2.71
C GLY A 127 -6.82 12.98 1.73
N GLU A 128 -7.53 13.86 1.00
CA GLU A 128 -8.50 13.43 -0.01
C GLU A 128 -7.83 12.94 -1.28
N THR A 129 -6.77 13.61 -1.71
CA THR A 129 -5.95 13.14 -2.85
C THR A 129 -5.31 11.81 -2.54
N GLN A 130 -4.84 11.60 -1.30
CA GLN A 130 -4.30 10.33 -0.84
C GLN A 130 -5.34 9.21 -0.85
N ARG A 131 -6.57 9.49 -0.40
CA ARG A 131 -7.68 8.53 -0.47
C ARG A 131 -8.03 8.12 -1.91
N ILE A 132 -7.98 9.05 -2.85
CA ILE A 132 -8.17 8.74 -4.29
C ILE A 132 -7.03 7.85 -4.80
N ALA A 133 -5.77 8.10 -4.40
CA ALA A 133 -4.64 7.25 -4.76
C ALA A 133 -4.78 5.83 -4.17
N ILE A 134 -5.27 5.70 -2.94
CA ILE A 134 -5.58 4.40 -2.34
C ILE A 134 -6.71 3.71 -3.10
N ALA A 135 -7.80 4.42 -3.47
CA ALA A 135 -8.87 3.86 -4.27
C ALA A 135 -8.37 3.31 -5.62
N ARG A 136 -7.42 3.99 -6.28
CA ARG A 136 -6.71 3.50 -7.47
C ARG A 136 -5.99 2.18 -7.19
N GLY A 137 -5.22 2.10 -6.10
CA GLY A 137 -4.52 0.88 -5.73
C GLY A 137 -5.48 -0.27 -5.42
N LEU A 138 -6.62 -0.01 -4.79
CA LEU A 138 -7.64 -1.01 -4.48
C LEU A 138 -8.52 -1.40 -5.68
N PHE A 139 -8.50 -0.61 -6.76
CA PHE A 139 -9.29 -0.87 -7.97
C PHE A 139 -8.80 -2.12 -8.71
N HIS A 140 -7.48 -2.32 -8.78
CA HIS A 140 -6.89 -3.49 -9.40
C HIS A 140 -7.01 -4.71 -8.48
N ASP A 141 -7.61 -5.78 -9.00
CA ASP A 141 -7.77 -7.04 -8.26
C ASP A 141 -6.53 -7.94 -8.38
N ALA A 142 -5.37 -7.39 -8.01
CA ALA A 142 -4.10 -8.12 -8.00
C ALA A 142 -3.99 -9.07 -6.79
N GLY A 143 -3.19 -10.11 -6.92
CA GLY A 143 -2.95 -11.10 -5.84
C GLY A 143 -2.10 -10.56 -4.69
N ILE A 144 -1.30 -9.53 -4.94
CA ILE A 144 -0.41 -8.90 -3.96
C ILE A 144 -0.68 -7.40 -3.93
N LEU A 145 -1.00 -6.86 -2.75
CA LEU A 145 -1.18 -5.43 -2.51
C LEU A 145 0.03 -4.89 -1.75
N VAL A 146 0.66 -3.86 -2.28
CA VAL A 146 1.77 -3.16 -1.63
C VAL A 146 1.30 -1.76 -1.25
N MET A 147 1.40 -1.42 0.03
CA MET A 147 1.03 -0.12 0.57
C MET A 147 2.26 0.52 1.23
N ASP A 148 2.79 1.57 0.62
CA ASP A 148 3.96 2.28 1.13
C ASP A 148 3.52 3.59 1.80
N GLU A 149 3.46 3.59 3.13
CA GLU A 149 3.05 4.72 3.99
C GLU A 149 1.72 5.39 3.58
N PRO A 150 0.65 4.61 3.39
CA PRO A 150 -0.58 5.09 2.77
C PRO A 150 -1.35 6.12 3.62
N ASN A 151 -0.96 6.36 4.88
CA ASN A 151 -1.76 7.12 5.87
C ASN A 151 -1.11 8.43 6.33
N ALA A 152 -0.08 8.95 5.62
CA ALA A 152 0.72 10.07 6.10
C ALA A 152 -0.07 11.39 6.30
N ALA A 153 -1.14 11.63 5.50
CA ALA A 153 -1.93 12.86 5.53
C ALA A 153 -3.43 12.64 5.83
N ILE A 154 -3.81 11.45 6.30
CA ILE A 154 -5.21 11.06 6.50
C ILE A 154 -5.61 11.27 7.95
N ASP A 155 -6.84 11.78 8.19
CA ASP A 155 -7.39 11.90 9.53
C ASP A 155 -7.69 10.52 10.16
N PRO A 156 -7.72 10.41 11.51
CA PRO A 156 -7.84 9.12 12.20
C PRO A 156 -9.12 8.33 11.86
N ILE A 157 -10.24 9.03 11.57
CA ILE A 157 -11.51 8.36 11.25
C ILE A 157 -11.43 7.72 9.87
N ALA A 158 -10.97 8.49 8.87
CA ALA A 158 -10.79 7.97 7.52
C ALA A 158 -9.71 6.88 7.48
N GLU A 159 -8.63 7.01 8.25
CA GLU A 159 -7.62 5.97 8.41
C GLU A 159 -8.23 4.66 8.93
N HIS A 160 -9.08 4.73 9.94
CA HIS A 160 -9.77 3.55 10.47
C HIS A 160 -10.64 2.86 9.40
N ILE A 161 -11.41 3.63 8.62
CA ILE A 161 -12.26 3.11 7.53
C ILE A 161 -11.40 2.44 6.45
N ILE A 162 -10.30 3.08 6.04
CA ILE A 162 -9.38 2.53 5.06
C ILE A 162 -8.77 1.22 5.55
N ASN A 163 -8.31 1.19 6.80
CA ASN A 163 -7.71 0.00 7.39
C ASN A 163 -8.72 -1.16 7.48
N GLN A 164 -9.98 -0.91 7.83
CA GLN A 164 -11.03 -1.91 7.78
C GLN A 164 -11.25 -2.42 6.33
N SER A 165 -11.28 -1.53 5.36
CA SER A 165 -11.45 -1.88 3.95
C SER A 165 -10.27 -2.68 3.41
N VAL A 166 -9.04 -2.29 3.76
CA VAL A 166 -7.83 -3.05 3.40
C VAL A 166 -7.86 -4.43 4.04
N ASN A 167 -8.28 -4.55 5.29
CA ASN A 167 -8.43 -5.84 5.96
C ASN A 167 -9.42 -6.75 5.24
N GLN A 168 -10.57 -6.24 4.79
CA GLN A 168 -11.55 -7.01 4.02
C GLN A 168 -11.00 -7.46 2.65
N VAL A 169 -10.26 -6.57 1.96
CA VAL A 169 -9.64 -6.91 0.67
C VAL A 169 -8.53 -7.93 0.84
N SER A 170 -7.80 -7.88 1.96
CA SER A 170 -6.65 -8.75 2.24
C SER A 170 -7.01 -10.20 2.63
N GLU A 171 -8.29 -10.52 2.88
CA GLU A 171 -8.70 -11.89 3.21
C GLU A 171 -8.28 -12.92 2.16
N ASN A 172 -8.11 -12.48 0.91
CA ASN A 172 -7.76 -13.32 -0.23
C ASN A 172 -6.46 -12.91 -0.94
N LYS A 173 -5.65 -12.03 -0.35
CA LYS A 173 -4.45 -11.48 -0.97
C LYS A 173 -3.30 -11.42 0.02
N MET A 174 -2.08 -11.45 -0.51
CA MET A 174 -0.92 -11.03 0.28
C MET A 174 -0.88 -9.51 0.33
N VAL A 175 -0.61 -8.95 1.50
CA VAL A 175 -0.48 -7.48 1.68
C VAL A 175 0.86 -7.15 2.29
N PHE A 176 1.65 -6.32 1.62
CA PHE A 176 2.82 -5.67 2.20
C PHE A 176 2.42 -4.28 2.68
N ASN A 177 2.57 -4.03 3.97
CA ASN A 177 2.26 -2.75 4.59
C ASN A 177 3.53 -2.12 5.16
N ILE A 178 4.05 -1.11 4.48
CA ILE A 178 5.19 -0.33 4.96
C ILE A 178 4.61 0.83 5.77
N SER A 179 4.97 0.92 7.04
CA SER A 179 4.50 1.99 7.91
C SER A 179 5.51 2.35 8.97
N HIS A 180 5.58 3.65 9.27
CA HIS A 180 6.25 4.15 10.46
C HIS A 180 5.38 4.05 11.72
N ARG A 181 4.08 3.74 11.59
CA ARG A 181 3.15 3.57 12.72
C ARG A 181 3.14 2.13 13.18
N LEU A 182 3.92 1.83 14.21
CA LEU A 182 4.09 0.47 14.72
C LEU A 182 2.81 -0.10 15.35
N SER A 183 1.89 0.75 15.79
CA SER A 183 0.56 0.31 16.28
C SER A 183 -0.22 -0.49 15.23
N MET A 184 0.01 -0.24 13.94
CA MET A 184 -0.62 -0.97 12.84
C MET A 184 -0.02 -2.36 12.62
N MET A 185 1.22 -2.58 13.06
CA MET A 185 1.92 -3.86 12.89
C MET A 185 1.29 -4.99 13.72
N ARG A 186 0.48 -4.67 14.73
CA ARG A 186 -0.29 -5.67 15.50
C ARG A 186 -1.27 -6.45 14.64
N PHE A 187 -1.68 -5.90 13.51
CA PHE A 187 -2.63 -6.53 12.59
C PHE A 187 -1.93 -7.30 11.45
N CYS A 188 -0.59 -7.34 11.46
CA CYS A 188 0.20 -8.10 10.51
C CYS A 188 0.48 -9.50 11.05
N ASP A 189 0.41 -10.48 10.17
CA ASP A 189 0.72 -11.88 10.49
C ASP A 189 2.24 -12.06 10.64
N HIS A 190 3.01 -11.33 9.83
CA HIS A 190 4.46 -11.37 9.77
C HIS A 190 5.02 -9.96 9.71
N ILE A 191 6.09 -9.66 10.44
CA ILE A 191 6.74 -8.36 10.46
C ILE A 191 8.22 -8.56 10.10
N LEU A 192 8.69 -7.76 9.15
CA LEU A 192 10.08 -7.69 8.71
C LEU A 192 10.70 -6.40 9.24
N VAL A 193 11.73 -6.52 10.06
CA VAL A 193 12.42 -5.37 10.69
C VAL A 193 13.74 -5.12 9.98
N PHE A 194 13.81 -3.98 9.30
CA PHE A 194 15.01 -3.58 8.55
C PHE A 194 15.84 -2.56 9.32
N ASP A 195 17.15 -2.74 9.26
CA ASP A 195 18.14 -1.73 9.67
C ASP A 195 19.37 -1.78 8.73
N LYS A 196 19.85 -0.62 8.33
CA LYS A 196 21.08 -0.46 7.50
C LYS A 196 21.14 -1.37 6.27
N GLY A 197 19.99 -1.60 5.62
CA GLY A 197 19.87 -2.43 4.43
C GLY A 197 19.86 -3.93 4.68
N MET A 198 19.69 -4.38 5.92
CA MET A 198 19.61 -5.78 6.32
C MET A 198 18.27 -6.08 6.98
N LEU A 199 17.79 -7.30 6.84
CA LEU A 199 16.69 -7.85 7.64
C LEU A 199 17.28 -8.33 8.96
N LEU A 200 16.98 -7.66 10.08
CA LEU A 200 17.52 -8.01 11.40
C LEU A 200 16.60 -8.93 12.19
N GLU A 201 15.31 -8.67 12.15
CA GLU A 201 14.33 -9.44 12.90
C GLU A 201 13.13 -9.74 12.01
N ASP A 202 12.53 -10.91 12.22
CA ASP A 202 11.28 -11.31 11.56
C ASP A 202 10.41 -12.18 12.44
N GLY A 203 9.10 -11.99 12.32
CA GLY A 203 8.11 -12.79 13.07
C GLY A 203 6.81 -12.06 13.32
N SER A 204 5.94 -12.65 14.13
CA SER A 204 4.70 -12.01 14.59
C SER A 204 4.98 -10.89 15.59
N HIS A 205 4.00 -9.99 15.77
CA HIS A 205 4.06 -8.93 16.78
C HIS A 205 4.43 -9.47 18.16
N ASP A 206 3.74 -10.53 18.63
CA ASP A 206 3.95 -11.11 19.95
C ASP A 206 5.36 -11.70 20.11
N LYS A 207 5.87 -12.37 19.07
CA LYS A 207 7.23 -12.89 19.05
C LYS A 207 8.25 -11.77 19.17
N LEU A 208 8.10 -10.71 18.35
CA LEU A 208 9.04 -9.59 18.33
C LEU A 208 8.96 -8.71 19.60
N MET A 209 7.80 -8.60 20.24
CA MET A 209 7.67 -7.94 21.54
C MET A 209 8.34 -8.72 22.68
N LYS A 210 8.38 -10.04 22.57
CA LYS A 210 9.00 -10.92 23.58
C LYS A 210 10.50 -11.05 23.38
N ASP A 211 10.91 -11.38 22.17
CA ASP A 211 12.26 -11.84 21.84
C ASP A 211 13.05 -10.84 20.99
N GLY A 212 12.38 -9.84 20.36
CA GLY A 212 13.02 -8.83 19.53
C GLY A 212 13.67 -7.73 20.36
N GLU A 213 14.74 -7.15 19.83
CA GLU A 213 15.43 -6.02 20.45
C GLU A 213 15.01 -4.70 19.81
N LEU A 214 15.24 -4.57 18.50
CA LEU A 214 14.98 -3.35 17.73
C LEU A 214 13.49 -3.06 17.61
N TYR A 215 12.68 -4.05 17.24
CA TYR A 215 11.24 -3.88 17.10
C TYR A 215 10.61 -3.41 18.41
N LYS A 216 10.92 -4.09 19.50
CA LYS A 216 10.41 -3.75 20.83
C LYS A 216 10.81 -2.34 21.24
N GLN A 217 12.09 -1.98 21.05
CA GLN A 217 12.58 -0.64 21.34
C GLN A 217 11.81 0.43 20.56
N MET A 218 11.64 0.24 19.25
CA MET A 218 10.89 1.15 18.38
C MET A 218 9.42 1.26 18.83
N PHE A 219 8.80 0.12 19.17
CA PHE A 219 7.40 0.06 19.59
C PHE A 219 7.18 0.79 20.92
N ASP A 220 8.03 0.53 21.92
CA ASP A 220 7.95 1.17 23.25
C ASP A 220 8.20 2.68 23.18
N LEU A 221 9.07 3.14 22.28
CA LEU A 221 9.28 4.56 22.03
C LEU A 221 8.03 5.24 21.44
N GLN A 222 7.39 4.61 20.45
CA GLN A 222 6.15 5.18 19.87
C GLN A 222 4.94 5.13 20.83
N ALA A 223 4.86 4.15 21.70
CA ALA A 223 3.78 4.03 22.66
C ALA A 223 3.82 5.08 23.80
N ARG A 224 4.92 5.83 23.93
CA ARG A 224 5.11 6.89 24.93
C ARG A 224 4.63 8.27 24.46
N TYR A 225 4.36 8.42 23.18
CA TYR A 225 3.86 9.64 22.53
C TYR A 225 2.44 9.46 21.99
#